data_bfc52d3b7a07c2ed660c66a48d97076b
#
_entry.id   bfc52d3b7a07c2ed660c66a48d97076b
#
_cell.length_a   1.000
_cell.length_b   1.000
_cell.length_c   1.000
_cell.angle_alpha   90.00
_cell.angle_beta   90.00
_cell.angle_gamma   90.00
#
_symmetry.space_group_name_H-M   'P 1'
#
loop_
_entity.id
_entity.type
_entity.pdbx_description
1 polymer ?
#
loop_
_entity_poly.entity_id
_entity_poly.type
_entity_poly.pdbx_seq_one_letter_code
_entity_poly.pdbx_strand_id
1 'polypeptide(L)'
;HGSSQHFGEERQRMDLTDVKLVEVKHIAKMDCMIHTFKHGDNIITIFGSQDLGAVGDEYDFRATVVRHTEFQGVKQTQMNRIKIAQHRGMQNYD
;
A
#
# COMPACT_ATOMS: atom_id res chain seq x y z
N HIS A 1 4.32 -11.46 -10.31
CA HIS A 1 5.18 -10.52 -9.58
C HIS A 1 6.05 -9.69 -10.50
N GLY A 2 6.42 -10.20 -11.65
CA GLY A 2 7.26 -9.48 -12.58
C GLY A 2 6.57 -8.33 -13.30
N SER A 3 5.27 -8.16 -13.12
CA SER A 3 4.52 -7.11 -13.83
C SER A 3 4.37 -5.83 -13.03
N SER A 4 4.84 -5.77 -11.78
CA SER A 4 4.77 -4.55 -11.00
C SER A 4 5.67 -3.47 -11.60
N GLN A 5 5.15 -2.27 -11.74
CA GLN A 5 5.88 -1.13 -12.26
C GLN A 5 5.83 0.01 -11.26
N HIS A 6 6.84 0.86 -11.29
CA HIS A 6 6.82 2.10 -10.54
C HIS A 6 5.84 3.08 -11.20
N PHE A 7 5.24 3.93 -10.39
CA PHE A 7 4.35 4.97 -10.88
C PHE A 7 4.53 6.23 -10.05
N GLY A 8 4.15 7.36 -10.64
CA GLY A 8 4.25 8.64 -9.97
C GLY A 8 5.68 9.11 -9.82
N GLU A 9 5.84 10.35 -9.41
CA GLU A 9 7.13 10.94 -9.15
C GLU A 9 7.28 11.23 -7.67
N GLU A 10 8.50 11.30 -7.17
CA GLU A 10 8.75 11.63 -5.77
C GLU A 10 8.04 12.92 -5.41
N ARG A 11 7.38 12.91 -4.26
CA ARG A 11 6.58 14.02 -3.71
C ARG A 11 5.24 14.25 -4.41
N GLN A 12 4.93 13.47 -5.41
CA GLN A 12 3.61 13.57 -6.06
C GLN A 12 2.55 12.98 -5.15
N ARG A 13 1.49 13.75 -4.92
CA ARG A 13 0.33 13.28 -4.16
C ARG A 13 -0.72 12.77 -5.14
N MET A 14 -1.18 11.54 -4.92
CA MET A 14 -2.03 10.84 -5.88
C MET A 14 -3.25 10.25 -5.21
N ASP A 15 -4.35 10.22 -5.96
CA ASP A 15 -5.55 9.49 -5.58
C ASP A 15 -5.53 8.14 -6.28
N LEU A 16 -5.71 7.08 -5.50
CA LEU A 16 -5.76 5.73 -6.02
C LEU A 16 -7.06 5.06 -5.58
N THR A 17 -7.66 4.29 -6.46
CA THR A 17 -8.90 3.58 -6.16
C THR A 17 -8.71 2.08 -6.34
N ASP A 18 -9.55 1.32 -5.64
CA ASP A 18 -9.57 -0.14 -5.73
C ASP A 18 -8.20 -0.74 -5.43
N VAL A 19 -7.59 -0.27 -4.34
CA VAL A 19 -6.28 -0.74 -3.90
C VAL A 19 -6.51 -1.81 -2.84
N LYS A 20 -5.90 -2.97 -3.00
CA LYS A 20 -6.11 -4.09 -2.10
C LYS A 20 -4.94 -4.25 -1.14
N LEU A 21 -5.25 -4.38 0.15
CA LEU A 21 -4.22 -4.68 1.15
C LEU A 21 -3.88 -6.17 1.05
N VAL A 22 -2.62 -6.48 0.77
CA VAL A 22 -2.21 -7.87 0.56
C VAL A 22 -1.29 -8.41 1.64
N GLU A 23 -0.63 -7.53 2.39
CA GLU A 23 0.25 -7.98 3.46
C GLU A 23 0.36 -6.89 4.52
N VAL A 24 0.43 -7.31 5.79
CA VAL A 24 0.75 -6.43 6.90
C VAL A 24 1.89 -7.08 7.67
N LYS A 25 2.98 -6.36 7.82
CA LYS A 25 4.15 -6.84 8.55
C LYS A 25 4.43 -5.90 9.71
N HIS A 26 4.58 -6.46 10.89
CA HIS A 26 4.91 -5.68 12.09
C HIS A 26 6.41 -5.80 12.37
N ILE A 27 7.08 -4.66 12.45
CA ILE A 27 8.50 -4.61 12.79
C ILE A 27 8.61 -4.13 14.23
N ALA A 28 8.69 -5.10 15.15
CA ALA A 28 8.65 -4.80 16.58
C ALA A 28 9.78 -3.87 17.03
N LYS A 29 10.96 -4.04 16.43
CA LYS A 29 12.14 -3.28 16.79
C LYS A 29 11.95 -1.78 16.54
N MET A 30 11.15 -1.41 15.56
CA MET A 30 10.90 -0.02 15.19
C MET A 30 9.51 0.43 15.59
N ASP A 31 8.72 -0.45 16.19
CA ASP A 31 7.31 -0.20 16.49
C ASP A 31 6.59 0.37 15.27
N CYS A 32 6.78 -0.31 14.16
CA CYS A 32 6.32 0.16 12.86
C CYS A 32 5.64 -0.99 12.13
N MET A 33 4.64 -0.65 11.35
CA MET A 33 3.97 -1.62 10.47
C MET A 33 4.24 -1.26 9.03
N ILE A 34 4.41 -2.28 8.19
CA ILE A 34 4.52 -2.10 6.76
C ILE A 34 3.27 -2.70 6.13
N HIS A 35 2.49 -1.86 5.48
CA HIS A 35 1.32 -2.30 4.74
C HIS A 35 1.70 -2.39 3.27
N THR A 36 1.50 -3.55 2.68
CA THR A 36 1.75 -3.76 1.27
C THR A 36 0.41 -3.86 0.55
N PHE A 37 0.25 -3.01 -0.43
CA PHE A 37 -0.98 -2.93 -1.23
C PHE A 37 -0.70 -3.31 -2.67
N LYS A 38 -1.75 -3.69 -3.35
CA LYS A 38 -1.71 -3.98 -4.77
C LYS A 38 -2.72 -3.10 -5.49
N HIS A 39 -2.24 -2.34 -6.46
CA HIS A 39 -3.07 -1.51 -7.32
C HIS A 39 -2.88 -2.02 -8.76
N GLY A 40 -3.87 -2.76 -9.25
CA GLY A 40 -3.64 -3.55 -10.45
C GLY A 40 -2.52 -4.54 -10.19
N ASP A 41 -1.46 -4.47 -10.97
CA ASP A 41 -0.29 -5.32 -10.77
C ASP A 41 0.83 -4.62 -9.99
N ASN A 42 0.64 -3.35 -9.66
CA ASN A 42 1.69 -2.54 -9.03
C ASN A 42 1.65 -2.68 -7.52
N ILE A 43 2.82 -2.77 -6.92
CA ILE A 43 2.98 -2.94 -5.47
C ILE A 43 3.28 -1.60 -4.83
N ILE A 44 2.56 -1.31 -3.77
CA ILE A 44 2.71 -0.09 -2.97
C ILE A 44 3.06 -0.50 -1.55
N THR A 45 4.02 0.19 -0.94
CA THR A 45 4.34 -0.03 0.48
C THR A 45 4.11 1.26 1.25
N ILE A 46 3.49 1.14 2.42
CA ILE A 46 3.25 2.26 3.32
C ILE A 46 3.71 1.87 4.70
N PHE A 47 4.63 2.64 5.25
CA PHE A 47 5.16 2.46 6.60
C PHE A 47 4.39 3.36 7.56
N GLY A 48 4.08 2.88 8.73
CA GLY A 48 3.41 3.69 9.74
C GLY A 48 3.19 2.93 11.01
N SER A 49 2.69 3.60 12.02
CA SER A 49 2.41 3.00 13.32
C SER A 49 0.97 2.53 13.46
N GLN A 50 0.10 2.90 12.53
CA GLN A 50 -1.31 2.57 12.60
C GLN A 50 -1.64 1.33 11.80
N ASP A 51 -2.54 0.52 12.34
CA ASP A 51 -3.11 -0.61 11.63
C ASP A 51 -4.22 -0.06 10.72
N LEU A 52 -4.04 -0.23 9.41
CA LEU A 52 -4.97 0.33 8.44
C LEU A 52 -6.14 -0.59 8.14
N GLY A 53 -6.06 -1.84 8.54
CA GLY A 53 -7.13 -2.80 8.30
C GLY A 53 -6.59 -4.21 8.12
N ALA A 54 -7.40 -5.08 7.55
CA ALA A 54 -7.09 -6.50 7.40
C ALA A 54 -6.71 -6.84 5.97
N VAL A 55 -5.84 -7.83 5.82
CA VAL A 55 -5.47 -8.36 4.50
C VAL A 55 -6.75 -8.79 3.78
N GLY A 56 -6.86 -8.36 2.52
CA GLY A 56 -8.04 -8.59 1.69
C GLY A 56 -8.95 -7.39 1.57
N ASP A 57 -8.82 -6.42 2.48
CA ASP A 57 -9.62 -5.21 2.42
C ASP A 57 -9.21 -4.37 1.20
N GLU A 58 -10.16 -3.58 0.71
CA GLU A 58 -9.92 -2.68 -0.42
C GLU A 58 -10.11 -1.24 0.01
N TYR A 59 -9.36 -0.36 -0.64
CA TYR A 59 -9.32 1.04 -0.24
C TYR A 59 -9.28 1.94 -1.46
N ASP A 60 -9.87 3.11 -1.28
CA ASP A 60 -9.57 4.27 -2.12
C ASP A 60 -8.83 5.22 -1.20
N PHE A 61 -7.65 5.66 -1.58
CA PHE A 61 -6.90 6.56 -0.72
C PHE A 61 -6.08 7.56 -1.51
N ARG A 62 -5.68 8.61 -0.82
CA ARG A 62 -4.73 9.59 -1.32
C ARG A 62 -3.44 9.42 -0.54
N ALA A 63 -2.32 9.44 -1.24
CA ALA A 63 -1.01 9.31 -0.60
C ALA A 63 0.04 10.00 -1.45
N THR A 64 1.22 10.19 -0.86
CA THR A 64 2.33 10.88 -1.51
C THR A 64 3.43 9.87 -1.81
N VAL A 65 3.96 9.91 -3.02
CA VAL A 65 5.09 9.05 -3.41
C VAL A 65 6.34 9.51 -2.67
N VAL A 66 6.98 8.59 -1.96
CA VAL A 66 8.21 8.86 -1.23
C VAL A 66 9.42 8.50 -2.09
N ARG A 67 9.42 7.29 -2.60
CA ARG A 67 10.55 6.77 -3.41
C ARG A 67 10.11 5.52 -4.16
N HIS A 68 10.91 5.21 -5.17
CA HIS A 68 10.79 3.96 -5.90
C HIS A 68 11.83 2.99 -5.37
N THR A 69 11.41 1.78 -5.07
CA THR A 69 12.29 0.74 -4.53
C THR A 69 12.10 -0.55 -5.32
N GLU A 70 12.94 -1.51 -5.04
CA GLU A 70 12.80 -2.84 -5.62
C GLU A 70 13.21 -3.86 -4.57
N PHE A 71 12.41 -4.90 -4.42
CA PHE A 71 12.66 -5.95 -3.45
C PHE A 71 12.49 -7.30 -4.13
N GLN A 72 13.57 -8.07 -4.16
CA GLN A 72 13.57 -9.41 -4.77
C GLN A 72 13.04 -9.37 -6.21
N GLY A 73 13.47 -8.36 -6.98
CA GLY A 73 13.08 -8.21 -8.38
C GLY A 73 11.71 -7.60 -8.59
N VAL A 74 10.99 -7.26 -7.53
CA VAL A 74 9.65 -6.66 -7.63
C VAL A 74 9.75 -5.17 -7.37
N LYS A 75 9.33 -4.37 -8.35
CA LYS A 75 9.30 -2.91 -8.20
C LYS A 75 8.20 -2.51 -7.26
N GLN A 76 8.52 -1.60 -6.34
CA GLN A 76 7.58 -1.12 -5.33
C GLN A 76 7.61 0.39 -5.30
N THR A 77 6.45 0.99 -5.12
CA THR A 77 6.33 2.44 -4.92
C THR A 77 6.02 2.65 -3.45
N GLN A 78 6.95 3.28 -2.73
CA GLN A 78 6.74 3.60 -1.32
C GLN A 78 5.99 4.91 -1.21
N MET A 79 4.92 4.91 -0.43
CA MET A 79 4.09 6.10 -0.24
C MET A 79 3.94 6.40 1.24
N ASN A 80 3.55 7.65 1.55
CA ASN A 80 3.23 8.06 2.91
C ASN A 80 2.09 9.07 2.90
N ARG A 81 1.76 9.60 4.07
CA ARG A 81 0.68 10.58 4.26
C ARG A 81 -0.63 10.07 3.67
N ILE A 82 -0.95 8.82 3.99
CA ILE A 82 -2.16 8.20 3.48
C ILE A 82 -3.39 8.86 4.10
N LYS A 83 -4.36 9.17 3.25
CA LYS A 83 -5.68 9.60 3.66
C LYS A 83 -6.69 8.68 3.01
N ILE A 84 -7.37 7.89 3.81
CA ILE A 84 -8.31 6.90 3.30
C ILE A 84 -9.65 7.60 3.01
N ALA A 85 -10.08 7.49 1.76
CA ALA A 85 -11.38 8.02 1.33
C ALA A 85 -12.48 6.97 1.48
N GLN A 86 -12.16 5.72 1.15
CA GLN A 86 -13.09 4.60 1.28
C GLN A 86 -12.33 3.39 1.80
N HIS A 87 -12.93 2.68 2.73
CA HIS A 87 -12.40 1.43 3.24
C HIS A 87 -13.50 0.37 3.15
N ARG A 88 -13.29 -0.61 2.31
CA ARG A 88 -14.24 -1.70 2.12
C ARG A 88 -13.62 -2.97 2.67
N GLY A 89 -14.20 -3.48 3.71
CA GLY A 89 -13.76 -4.74 4.28
C GLY A 89 -14.00 -5.88 3.30
N MET A 90 -13.20 -6.92 3.40
CA MET A 90 -13.42 -8.13 2.61
C MET A 90 -14.75 -8.73 3.04
N GLN A 91 -15.65 -8.87 2.10
CA GLN A 91 -16.97 -9.41 2.39
C GLN A 91 -16.91 -10.92 2.37
N ASN A 92 -17.44 -11.50 3.41
CA ASN A 92 -17.44 -12.94 3.59
C ASN A 92 -18.88 -13.41 3.69
N TYR A 93 -19.39 -13.93 2.62
CA TYR A 93 -20.76 -14.44 2.58
C TYR A 93 -20.76 -15.93 2.83
N ASP A 94 -21.54 -16.32 3.75
CA ASP A 94 -21.70 -17.75 4.06
C ASP A 94 -22.89 -18.33 3.34
#